data_f7eff7bfbf568dcf66923acedc5c58f4
#
_entry.id   f7eff7bfbf568dcf66923acedc5c58f4
#
_cell.length_a   1.000
_cell.length_b   1.000
_cell.length_c   1.000
_cell.angle_alpha   90.00
_cell.angle_beta   90.00
_cell.angle_gamma   90.00
#
_symmetry.space_group_name_H-M   'P 1'
#
loop_
_entity.id
_entity.type
_entity.pdbx_description
1 polymer ?
#
loop_
_entity_poly.entity_id
_entity_poly.type
_entity_poly.pdbx_seq_one_letter_code
_entity_poly.pdbx_strand_id
1 'polypeptide(L)'
;MSRTAGSVVVSLDAELAWGLHDRHPLSAAEERRVGTARRSWSRLVDLFDDHDVPATWAVVGALLVDPDAEVGADHPLPASWFDAYRRGVASRPDEWLGRDLVEAVATADADHELASHGFSHAVFTEVSPAVADAECRLARAVGERHGFEFSSFVFPRNRIAHREALAANGFRCYRGDRPYRLPPVTGLRGAATLAGALTGTGAPPLVSPQVDEHGLVELPASLFLGGFRGRHWRTVGADPAVRLAKLGIERACRDDGVLHLWFHPNDLTDAFYVRRVDAVLSYLAARSAVSSRRAARYDSTASTRRT
;
A
#
# COMPACT_ATOMS: atom_id res chain seq x y z
N MET A 1 17.02 15.27 -27.81
CA MET A 1 16.12 14.23 -27.32
C MET A 1 15.43 14.80 -26.08
N SER A 2 14.10 14.96 -26.11
CA SER A 2 13.33 15.38 -24.92
C SER A 2 13.44 14.26 -23.89
N ARG A 3 14.04 14.55 -22.72
CA ARG A 3 14.08 13.59 -21.60
C ARG A 3 12.65 13.41 -21.10
N THR A 4 12.18 12.18 -21.06
CA THR A 4 10.91 11.86 -20.42
C THR A 4 11.09 12.00 -18.92
N ALA A 5 10.28 12.82 -18.27
CA ALA A 5 10.24 12.88 -16.81
C ALA A 5 9.68 11.54 -16.28
N GLY A 6 10.19 11.12 -15.13
CA GLY A 6 9.69 9.94 -14.43
C GLY A 6 8.29 10.13 -13.88
N SER A 7 7.84 9.17 -13.10
CA SER A 7 6.50 9.18 -12.48
C SER A 7 6.61 8.90 -10.98
N VAL A 8 5.57 9.30 -10.25
CA VAL A 8 5.40 8.94 -8.83
C VAL A 8 4.13 8.10 -8.69
N VAL A 9 4.25 6.96 -8.01
CA VAL A 9 3.13 6.13 -7.59
C VAL A 9 3.06 6.17 -6.07
N VAL A 10 1.86 6.31 -5.54
CA VAL A 10 1.58 6.18 -4.10
C VAL A 10 0.64 5.01 -3.92
N SER A 11 1.01 4.02 -3.10
CA SER A 11 0.12 2.91 -2.76
C SER A 11 -0.07 2.77 -1.25
N LEU A 12 -1.26 2.35 -0.86
CA LEU A 12 -1.66 2.18 0.53
C LEU A 12 -2.12 0.74 0.77
N ASP A 13 -1.67 0.14 1.87
CA ASP A 13 -2.15 -1.15 2.33
C ASP A 13 -3.33 -0.88 3.27
N ALA A 14 -4.54 -1.01 2.73
CA ALA A 14 -5.80 -0.62 3.34
C ALA A 14 -6.45 -1.85 4.01
N GLU A 15 -6.09 -2.09 5.27
CA GLU A 15 -6.25 -3.38 5.94
C GLU A 15 -7.05 -3.34 7.26
N LEU A 16 -7.27 -2.15 7.88
CA LEU A 16 -7.87 -2.04 9.22
C LEU A 16 -7.25 -3.05 10.21
N ALA A 17 -8.07 -3.84 10.93
CA ALA A 17 -7.59 -4.85 11.86
C ALA A 17 -7.02 -6.10 11.17
N TRP A 18 -7.35 -6.35 9.91
CA TRP A 18 -6.89 -7.53 9.17
C TRP A 18 -5.37 -7.62 9.07
N GLY A 19 -4.65 -6.52 8.99
CA GLY A 19 -3.18 -6.51 8.96
C GLY A 19 -2.50 -7.07 10.22
N LEU A 20 -3.27 -7.21 11.32
CA LEU A 20 -2.78 -7.66 12.62
C LEU A 20 -3.61 -8.83 13.19
N HIS A 21 -4.55 -9.40 12.42
CA HIS A 21 -5.52 -10.39 12.91
C HIS A 21 -4.88 -11.69 13.46
N ASP A 22 -3.70 -12.04 12.97
CA ASP A 22 -2.92 -13.22 13.36
C ASP A 22 -1.95 -12.93 14.53
N ARG A 23 -1.95 -11.72 15.09
CA ARG A 23 -1.10 -11.32 16.21
C ARG A 23 -1.94 -11.13 17.46
N HIS A 24 -1.75 -11.99 18.43
CA HIS A 24 -2.43 -11.88 19.72
C HIS A 24 -1.50 -12.33 20.86
N PRO A 25 -1.48 -11.58 22.00
CA PRO A 25 -2.13 -10.27 22.20
C PRO A 25 -1.45 -9.14 21.42
N LEU A 26 -2.23 -8.12 21.05
CA LEU A 26 -1.68 -6.91 20.46
C LEU A 26 -0.95 -6.07 21.51
N SER A 27 0.16 -5.46 21.13
CA SER A 27 0.79 -4.43 21.95
C SER A 27 -0.07 -3.15 21.97
N ALA A 28 0.09 -2.30 22.99
CA ALA A 28 -0.62 -1.03 23.09
C ALA A 28 -0.39 -0.09 21.88
N ALA A 29 0.73 -0.26 21.17
CA ALA A 29 1.01 0.48 19.94
C ALA A 29 0.19 -0.06 18.76
N GLU A 30 0.04 -1.37 18.64
CA GLU A 30 -0.79 -2.04 17.62
C GLU A 30 -2.28 -1.77 17.86
N GLU A 31 -2.75 -1.82 19.09
CA GLU A 31 -4.13 -1.43 19.44
C GLU A 31 -4.44 0.01 19.01
N ARG A 32 -3.54 0.95 19.26
CA ARG A 32 -3.71 2.33 18.77
C ARG A 32 -3.73 2.41 17.25
N ARG A 33 -2.92 1.64 16.55
CA ARG A 33 -2.91 1.59 15.08
C ARG A 33 -4.25 1.12 14.53
N VAL A 34 -4.82 0.06 15.09
CA VAL A 34 -6.14 -0.44 14.72
C VAL A 34 -7.23 0.59 15.07
N GLY A 35 -7.28 1.06 16.31
CA GLY A 35 -8.31 1.98 16.78
C GLY A 35 -8.30 3.38 16.12
N THR A 36 -7.21 3.76 15.42
CA THR A 36 -7.15 5.02 14.65
C THR A 36 -7.32 4.81 13.15
N ALA A 37 -7.19 3.59 12.65
CA ALA A 37 -7.08 3.28 11.23
C ALA A 37 -8.24 3.83 10.40
N ARG A 38 -9.49 3.66 10.87
CA ARG A 38 -10.69 4.13 10.18
C ARG A 38 -10.69 5.65 9.97
N ARG A 39 -10.43 6.42 11.04
CA ARG A 39 -10.33 7.89 10.95
C ARG A 39 -9.16 8.35 10.07
N SER A 40 -8.06 7.62 10.14
CA SER A 40 -6.89 7.89 9.31
C SER A 40 -7.16 7.63 7.85
N TRP A 41 -7.94 6.60 7.53
CA TRP A 41 -8.36 6.30 6.16
C TRP A 41 -9.21 7.45 5.59
N SER A 42 -10.30 7.85 6.26
CA SER A 42 -11.13 8.98 5.81
C SER A 42 -10.29 10.26 5.65
N ARG A 43 -9.42 10.57 6.61
CA ARG A 43 -8.54 11.74 6.52
C ARG A 43 -7.56 11.67 5.36
N LEU A 44 -7.12 10.47 4.97
CA LEU A 44 -6.25 10.29 3.81
C LEU A 44 -7.00 10.54 2.51
N VAL A 45 -8.25 10.08 2.36
CA VAL A 45 -9.08 10.40 1.19
C VAL A 45 -9.15 11.92 1.02
N ASP A 46 -9.52 12.66 2.07
CA ASP A 46 -9.55 14.13 2.03
C ASP A 46 -8.20 14.73 1.61
N LEU A 47 -7.08 14.23 2.15
CA LEU A 47 -5.75 14.78 1.83
C LEU A 47 -5.36 14.52 0.37
N PHE A 48 -5.68 13.37 -0.18
CA PHE A 48 -5.40 13.07 -1.58
C PHE A 48 -6.23 13.94 -2.51
N ASP A 49 -7.51 14.18 -2.18
CA ASP A 49 -8.40 15.07 -2.92
C ASP A 49 -7.93 16.54 -2.81
N ASP A 50 -7.59 17.02 -1.60
CA ASP A 50 -7.06 18.37 -1.37
C ASP A 50 -5.84 18.70 -2.26
N HIS A 51 -5.05 17.68 -2.62
CA HIS A 51 -3.83 17.84 -3.42
C HIS A 51 -3.97 17.36 -4.87
N ASP A 52 -5.12 16.82 -5.27
CA ASP A 52 -5.37 16.20 -6.59
C ASP A 52 -4.28 15.17 -6.96
N VAL A 53 -3.98 14.27 -6.00
CA VAL A 53 -2.96 13.23 -6.17
C VAL A 53 -3.62 11.85 -6.17
N PRO A 54 -3.66 11.14 -7.32
CA PRO A 54 -4.18 9.78 -7.36
C PRO A 54 -3.30 8.79 -6.60
N ALA A 55 -3.93 7.78 -6.00
CA ALA A 55 -3.25 6.69 -5.28
C ALA A 55 -3.87 5.33 -5.59
N THR A 56 -3.11 4.27 -5.32
CA THR A 56 -3.57 2.88 -5.39
C THR A 56 -3.87 2.40 -3.97
N TRP A 57 -5.12 2.02 -3.70
CA TRP A 57 -5.57 1.53 -2.40
C TRP A 57 -5.74 0.01 -2.45
N ALA A 58 -4.78 -0.72 -1.88
CA ALA A 58 -4.83 -2.17 -1.82
C ALA A 58 -5.69 -2.62 -0.63
N VAL A 59 -6.88 -3.10 -0.95
CA VAL A 59 -7.95 -3.42 -0.01
C VAL A 59 -7.94 -4.89 0.33
N VAL A 60 -8.03 -5.24 1.63
CA VAL A 60 -8.34 -6.60 2.07
C VAL A 60 -9.80 -6.90 1.74
N GLY A 61 -10.04 -7.93 0.92
CA GLY A 61 -11.38 -8.23 0.39
C GLY A 61 -12.44 -8.45 1.48
N ALA A 62 -12.06 -9.05 2.60
CA ALA A 62 -12.95 -9.29 3.73
C ALA A 62 -13.48 -8.00 4.42
N LEU A 63 -12.93 -6.81 4.11
CA LEU A 63 -13.53 -5.54 4.52
C LEU A 63 -14.87 -5.25 3.84
N LEU A 64 -15.14 -5.89 2.71
CA LEU A 64 -16.33 -5.71 1.87
C LEU A 64 -17.46 -6.72 2.15
N VAL A 65 -17.21 -7.70 3.03
CA VAL A 65 -18.24 -8.71 3.33
C VAL A 65 -19.36 -8.10 4.17
N ASP A 66 -20.56 -8.66 4.03
CA ASP A 66 -21.68 -8.27 4.87
C ASP A 66 -21.45 -8.76 6.32
N PRO A 67 -21.89 -8.00 7.34
CA PRO A 67 -21.66 -8.35 8.74
C PRO A 67 -22.18 -9.74 9.14
N ASP A 68 -23.27 -10.18 8.51
CA ASP A 68 -23.93 -11.45 8.77
C ASP A 68 -23.41 -12.61 7.89
N ALA A 69 -22.44 -12.33 6.99
CA ALA A 69 -21.88 -13.35 6.12
C ALA A 69 -20.98 -14.33 6.89
N GLU A 70 -21.08 -15.61 6.55
CA GLU A 70 -20.16 -16.63 7.04
C GLU A 70 -18.81 -16.51 6.32
N VAL A 71 -17.93 -15.66 6.86
CA VAL A 71 -16.59 -15.44 6.29
C VAL A 71 -15.75 -16.70 6.44
N GLY A 72 -15.20 -17.17 5.31
CA GLY A 72 -14.31 -18.33 5.28
C GLY A 72 -15.00 -19.67 4.97
N ALA A 73 -16.31 -19.74 4.74
CA ALA A 73 -17.00 -20.98 4.38
C ALA A 73 -16.41 -21.64 3.12
N ASP A 74 -16.09 -20.84 2.11
CA ASP A 74 -15.51 -21.30 0.82
C ASP A 74 -13.99 -21.14 0.75
N HIS A 75 -13.33 -20.93 1.92
CA HIS A 75 -11.91 -20.71 1.98
C HIS A 75 -11.16 -21.96 2.50
N PRO A 76 -10.06 -22.41 1.86
CA PRO A 76 -9.34 -23.61 2.29
C PRO A 76 -8.51 -23.40 3.58
N LEU A 77 -8.42 -22.20 4.13
CA LEU A 77 -7.86 -21.96 5.45
C LEU A 77 -8.74 -22.55 6.54
N PRO A 78 -8.14 -23.00 7.68
CA PRO A 78 -8.94 -23.53 8.79
C PRO A 78 -9.88 -22.46 9.36
N ALA A 79 -11.04 -22.88 9.87
CA ALA A 79 -12.02 -21.96 10.46
C ALA A 79 -11.43 -21.04 11.55
N SER A 80 -10.44 -21.54 12.30
CA SER A 80 -9.72 -20.78 13.33
C SER A 80 -8.98 -19.54 12.79
N TRP A 81 -8.62 -19.48 11.50
CA TRP A 81 -8.06 -18.31 10.87
C TRP A 81 -8.96 -17.07 11.00
N PHE A 82 -10.25 -17.29 10.92
CA PHE A 82 -11.28 -16.25 10.97
C PHE A 82 -11.83 -15.95 12.39
N ASP A 83 -11.29 -16.59 13.43
CA ASP A 83 -11.80 -16.41 14.81
C ASP A 83 -11.60 -14.99 15.34
N ALA A 84 -10.48 -14.35 15.00
CA ALA A 84 -10.21 -12.96 15.40
C ALA A 84 -11.25 -12.03 14.76
N TYR A 85 -11.55 -12.23 13.48
CA TYR A 85 -12.59 -11.50 12.75
C TYR A 85 -13.97 -11.70 13.40
N ARG A 86 -14.41 -12.94 13.63
CA ARG A 86 -15.73 -13.23 14.22
C ARG A 86 -15.91 -12.56 15.58
N ARG A 87 -14.90 -12.64 16.45
CA ARG A 87 -14.92 -11.93 17.74
C ARG A 87 -14.89 -10.42 17.57
N GLY A 88 -14.10 -9.94 16.63
CA GLY A 88 -13.90 -8.53 16.36
C GLY A 88 -15.17 -7.88 15.80
N VAL A 89 -15.80 -8.47 14.81
CA VAL A 89 -17.06 -7.96 14.23
C VAL A 89 -18.18 -7.89 15.27
N ALA A 90 -18.29 -8.90 16.15
CA ALA A 90 -19.29 -8.89 17.21
C ALA A 90 -19.11 -7.77 18.24
N SER A 91 -17.89 -7.29 18.46
CA SER A 91 -17.57 -6.30 19.50
C SER A 91 -17.19 -4.93 18.97
N ARG A 92 -16.50 -4.86 17.84
CA ARG A 92 -15.95 -3.65 17.23
C ARG A 92 -16.01 -3.74 15.70
N PRO A 93 -17.22 -3.77 15.09
CA PRO A 93 -17.39 -3.96 13.65
C PRO A 93 -16.61 -2.92 12.83
N ASP A 94 -16.54 -1.69 13.28
CA ASP A 94 -15.82 -0.59 12.60
C ASP A 94 -14.31 -0.82 12.42
N GLU A 95 -13.71 -1.74 13.16
CA GLU A 95 -12.31 -2.12 12.99
C GLU A 95 -12.12 -3.22 11.93
N TRP A 96 -13.17 -3.94 11.54
CA TRP A 96 -13.12 -5.12 10.68
C TRP A 96 -13.85 -4.97 9.36
N LEU A 97 -14.87 -4.12 9.31
CA LEU A 97 -15.68 -3.85 8.12
C LEU A 97 -15.38 -2.44 7.61
N GLY A 98 -15.29 -2.28 6.29
CA GLY A 98 -14.85 -1.02 5.70
C GLY A 98 -15.45 -0.72 4.33
N ARG A 99 -16.63 -1.28 4.00
CA ARG A 99 -17.26 -1.04 2.71
C ARG A 99 -17.46 0.45 2.43
N ASP A 100 -17.95 1.21 3.39
CA ASP A 100 -18.13 2.66 3.31
C ASP A 100 -16.81 3.42 3.06
N LEU A 101 -15.69 2.93 3.62
CA LEU A 101 -14.37 3.51 3.37
C LEU A 101 -13.88 3.22 1.94
N VAL A 102 -14.16 2.02 1.42
CA VAL A 102 -13.81 1.65 0.04
C VAL A 102 -14.67 2.44 -0.95
N GLU A 103 -15.97 2.61 -0.67
CA GLU A 103 -16.88 3.45 -1.44
C GLU A 103 -16.41 4.92 -1.45
N ALA A 104 -15.94 5.45 -0.31
CA ALA A 104 -15.37 6.80 -0.25
C ALA A 104 -14.14 6.95 -1.15
N VAL A 105 -13.25 5.96 -1.20
CA VAL A 105 -12.11 5.96 -2.14
C VAL A 105 -12.58 5.90 -3.59
N ALA A 106 -13.57 5.07 -3.89
CA ALA A 106 -14.08 4.88 -5.26
C ALA A 106 -14.81 6.11 -5.81
N THR A 107 -15.33 6.97 -4.92
CA THR A 107 -16.09 8.18 -5.27
C THR A 107 -15.35 9.48 -4.99
N ALA A 108 -14.09 9.40 -4.57
CA ALA A 108 -13.22 10.54 -4.31
C ALA A 108 -12.93 11.33 -5.60
N ASP A 109 -12.61 12.62 -5.46
CA ASP A 109 -12.33 13.51 -6.60
C ASP A 109 -11.00 13.16 -7.28
N ALA A 110 -9.99 12.74 -6.51
CA ALA A 110 -8.75 12.21 -7.06
C ALA A 110 -8.98 10.83 -7.71
N ASP A 111 -8.46 10.63 -8.91
CA ASP A 111 -8.66 9.42 -9.73
C ASP A 111 -7.95 8.19 -9.12
N HIS A 112 -8.45 7.70 -7.96
CA HIS A 112 -7.89 6.57 -7.24
C HIS A 112 -8.08 5.24 -7.96
N GLU A 113 -7.20 4.29 -7.66
CA GLU A 113 -7.32 2.89 -8.04
C GLU A 113 -7.63 2.07 -6.78
N LEU A 114 -8.60 1.17 -6.89
CA LEU A 114 -8.78 0.07 -5.94
C LEU A 114 -7.98 -1.14 -6.41
N ALA A 115 -7.12 -1.67 -5.54
CA ALA A 115 -6.33 -2.87 -5.76
C ALA A 115 -6.65 -3.91 -4.69
N SER A 116 -6.26 -5.16 -4.92
CA SER A 116 -6.43 -6.23 -3.93
C SER A 116 -5.24 -6.35 -2.98
N HIS A 117 -5.52 -6.61 -1.71
CA HIS A 117 -4.54 -7.03 -0.70
C HIS A 117 -4.81 -8.46 -0.18
N GLY A 118 -5.29 -9.34 -1.06
CA GLY A 118 -5.85 -10.65 -0.73
C GLY A 118 -7.25 -10.56 -0.17
N PHE A 119 -7.85 -11.72 0.11
CA PHE A 119 -9.18 -11.77 0.72
C PHE A 119 -9.10 -11.62 2.25
N SER A 120 -8.25 -12.40 2.92
CA SER A 120 -8.14 -12.49 4.37
C SER A 120 -6.77 -12.06 4.92
N HIS A 121 -5.96 -11.38 4.11
CA HIS A 121 -4.61 -10.98 4.45
C HIS A 121 -3.66 -12.15 4.74
N ALA A 122 -3.87 -13.31 4.09
CA ALA A 122 -2.99 -14.46 4.22
C ALA A 122 -1.60 -14.16 3.63
N VAL A 123 -0.52 -14.61 4.31
CA VAL A 123 0.85 -14.37 3.86
C VAL A 123 1.23 -15.39 2.81
N PHE A 124 1.39 -14.99 1.56
CA PHE A 124 1.51 -15.88 0.39
C PHE A 124 2.71 -16.83 0.46
N THR A 125 3.81 -16.48 1.12
CA THR A 125 4.95 -17.39 1.33
C THR A 125 4.72 -18.46 2.40
N GLU A 126 3.60 -18.39 3.13
CA GLU A 126 3.29 -19.26 4.28
C GLU A 126 2.07 -20.14 4.02
N VAL A 127 1.49 -20.06 2.81
CA VAL A 127 0.27 -20.78 2.45
C VAL A 127 0.47 -21.70 1.24
N SER A 128 -0.47 -22.64 1.04
CA SER A 128 -0.47 -23.51 -0.13
C SER A 128 -0.95 -22.78 -1.39
N PRO A 129 -0.65 -23.29 -2.61
CA PRO A 129 -1.19 -22.73 -3.86
C PRO A 129 -2.72 -22.63 -3.88
N ALA A 130 -3.43 -23.60 -3.28
CA ALA A 130 -4.90 -23.58 -3.20
C ALA A 130 -5.43 -22.43 -2.32
N VAL A 131 -4.72 -22.09 -1.24
CA VAL A 131 -5.06 -20.94 -0.41
C VAL A 131 -4.76 -19.63 -1.16
N ALA A 132 -3.62 -19.53 -1.84
CA ALA A 132 -3.27 -18.36 -2.62
C ALA A 132 -4.29 -18.10 -3.76
N ASP A 133 -4.74 -19.15 -4.44
CA ASP A 133 -5.80 -19.04 -5.46
C ASP A 133 -7.12 -18.55 -4.82
N ALA A 134 -7.53 -19.11 -3.69
CA ALA A 134 -8.74 -18.69 -2.98
C ALA A 134 -8.67 -17.22 -2.52
N GLU A 135 -7.53 -16.76 -2.01
CA GLU A 135 -7.29 -15.36 -1.64
C GLU A 135 -7.51 -14.41 -2.85
N CYS A 136 -7.01 -14.79 -4.02
CA CYS A 136 -7.19 -14.01 -5.23
C CYS A 136 -8.64 -14.03 -5.73
N ARG A 137 -9.20 -15.22 -5.87
CA ARG A 137 -10.56 -15.43 -6.39
C ARG A 137 -11.64 -14.79 -5.52
N LEU A 138 -11.57 -14.99 -4.19
CA LEU A 138 -12.56 -14.44 -3.26
C LEU A 138 -12.45 -12.93 -3.13
N ALA A 139 -11.23 -12.36 -3.17
CA ALA A 139 -11.05 -10.91 -3.16
C ALA A 139 -11.70 -10.27 -4.40
N ARG A 140 -11.49 -10.84 -5.60
CA ARG A 140 -12.15 -10.34 -6.81
C ARG A 140 -13.67 -10.49 -6.74
N ALA A 141 -14.14 -11.68 -6.37
CA ALA A 141 -15.58 -11.95 -6.31
C ALA A 141 -16.33 -11.02 -5.35
N VAL A 142 -15.74 -10.67 -4.21
CA VAL A 142 -16.35 -9.70 -3.29
C VAL A 142 -16.28 -8.28 -3.85
N GLY A 143 -15.18 -7.87 -4.50
CA GLY A 143 -15.08 -6.58 -5.18
C GLY A 143 -16.13 -6.44 -6.27
N GLU A 144 -16.23 -7.42 -7.17
CA GLU A 144 -17.20 -7.43 -8.29
C GLU A 144 -18.67 -7.34 -7.80
N ARG A 145 -19.01 -7.98 -6.68
CA ARG A 145 -20.36 -7.86 -6.08
C ARG A 145 -20.71 -6.43 -5.67
N HIS A 146 -19.72 -5.61 -5.36
CA HIS A 146 -19.87 -4.19 -5.00
C HIS A 146 -19.54 -3.23 -6.16
N GLY A 147 -19.31 -3.76 -7.38
CA GLY A 147 -18.99 -2.96 -8.56
C GLY A 147 -17.54 -2.48 -8.63
N PHE A 148 -16.63 -3.06 -7.84
CA PHE A 148 -15.20 -2.73 -7.85
C PHE A 148 -14.41 -3.75 -8.69
N GLU A 149 -13.52 -3.25 -9.54
CA GLU A 149 -12.59 -4.07 -10.31
C GLU A 149 -11.18 -3.97 -9.71
N PHE A 150 -10.62 -5.10 -9.31
CA PHE A 150 -9.24 -5.19 -8.85
C PHE A 150 -8.34 -5.74 -9.96
N SER A 151 -7.54 -4.87 -10.59
CA SER A 151 -6.57 -5.28 -11.62
C SER A 151 -5.14 -5.38 -11.07
N SER A 152 -4.83 -4.68 -9.98
CA SER A 152 -3.54 -4.70 -9.30
C SER A 152 -3.60 -5.45 -7.97
N PHE A 153 -2.46 -5.96 -7.53
CA PHE A 153 -2.32 -6.71 -6.29
C PHE A 153 -1.16 -6.22 -5.43
N VAL A 154 -1.34 -6.19 -4.13
CA VAL A 154 -0.29 -5.97 -3.15
C VAL A 154 -0.23 -7.17 -2.23
N PHE A 155 0.93 -7.81 -2.15
CA PHE A 155 1.09 -9.00 -1.30
C PHE A 155 1.09 -8.64 0.18
N PRO A 156 0.28 -9.31 1.03
CA PRO A 156 0.34 -9.15 2.48
C PRO A 156 1.78 -9.28 2.99
N ARG A 157 2.20 -8.31 3.82
CA ARG A 157 3.55 -8.18 4.36
C ARG A 157 4.67 -8.11 3.30
N ASN A 158 4.35 -7.77 2.06
CA ASN A 158 5.27 -7.80 0.91
C ASN A 158 5.98 -9.16 0.74
N ARG A 159 5.28 -10.27 1.06
CA ARG A 159 5.78 -11.64 0.94
C ARG A 159 5.28 -12.24 -0.38
N ILE A 160 6.10 -12.12 -1.44
CA ILE A 160 5.76 -12.50 -2.81
C ILE A 160 5.94 -14.00 -3.00
N ALA A 161 4.86 -14.69 -3.37
CA ALA A 161 4.83 -16.10 -3.79
C ALA A 161 3.55 -16.34 -4.60
N HIS A 162 3.44 -17.49 -5.28
CA HIS A 162 2.22 -17.91 -6.00
C HIS A 162 1.70 -16.87 -7.01
N ARG A 163 2.60 -16.25 -7.78
CA ARG A 163 2.25 -15.24 -8.79
C ARG A 163 1.37 -15.82 -9.90
N GLU A 164 1.52 -17.12 -10.18
CA GLU A 164 0.64 -17.86 -11.07
C GLU A 164 -0.83 -17.77 -10.69
N ALA A 165 -1.14 -17.74 -9.37
CA ALA A 165 -2.51 -17.56 -8.88
C ALA A 165 -3.06 -16.16 -9.22
N LEU A 166 -2.23 -15.12 -9.15
CA LEU A 166 -2.63 -13.78 -9.57
C LEU A 166 -3.00 -13.77 -11.07
N ALA A 167 -2.13 -14.31 -11.92
CA ALA A 167 -2.35 -14.35 -13.36
C ALA A 167 -3.61 -15.16 -13.72
N ALA A 168 -3.80 -16.33 -13.08
CA ALA A 168 -4.97 -17.19 -13.30
C ALA A 168 -6.31 -16.50 -12.90
N ASN A 169 -6.26 -15.62 -11.89
CA ASN A 169 -7.42 -14.85 -11.42
C ASN A 169 -7.54 -13.46 -12.09
N GLY A 170 -6.78 -13.18 -13.17
CA GLY A 170 -6.95 -12.00 -14.01
C GLY A 170 -6.36 -10.70 -13.44
N PHE A 171 -5.50 -10.78 -12.43
CA PHE A 171 -4.66 -9.64 -12.06
C PHE A 171 -3.62 -9.39 -13.13
N ARG A 172 -3.15 -8.15 -13.26
CA ARG A 172 -2.23 -7.71 -14.32
C ARG A 172 -0.95 -7.09 -13.78
N CYS A 173 -1.00 -6.53 -12.58
CA CYS A 173 0.12 -5.84 -11.96
C CYS A 173 0.19 -6.19 -10.48
N TYR A 174 1.42 -6.20 -9.93
CA TYR A 174 1.61 -6.31 -8.48
C TYR A 174 2.74 -5.42 -7.98
N ARG A 175 2.65 -5.02 -6.71
CA ARG A 175 3.75 -4.33 -6.04
C ARG A 175 4.87 -5.33 -5.74
N GLY A 176 6.02 -5.10 -6.37
CA GLY A 176 7.23 -5.87 -6.18
C GLY A 176 7.98 -5.56 -4.87
N ASP A 177 8.98 -6.39 -4.56
CA ASP A 177 9.83 -6.17 -3.39
C ASP A 177 10.70 -4.91 -3.58
N ARG A 178 11.12 -4.34 -2.47
CA ARG A 178 11.98 -3.15 -2.49
C ARG A 178 13.40 -3.51 -2.90
N PRO A 179 13.95 -2.92 -3.97
CA PRO A 179 15.37 -3.06 -4.27
C PRO A 179 16.26 -2.37 -3.23
N TYR A 180 15.66 -1.47 -2.43
CA TYR A 180 16.34 -0.68 -1.42
C TYR A 180 15.71 -0.89 -0.04
N ARG A 181 16.43 -1.58 0.83
CA ARG A 181 16.11 -1.66 2.26
C ARG A 181 16.89 -0.60 2.98
N LEU A 182 16.20 0.41 3.54
CA LEU A 182 16.85 1.25 4.55
C LEU A 182 17.38 0.32 5.64
N PRO A 183 18.68 0.36 5.97
CA PRO A 183 19.19 -0.44 7.06
C PRO A 183 18.42 -0.07 8.34
N PRO A 184 18.22 -1.03 9.26
CA PRO A 184 17.52 -0.75 10.52
C PRO A 184 18.21 0.44 11.20
N VAL A 185 17.39 1.44 11.60
CA VAL A 185 17.86 2.73 12.12
C VAL A 185 18.32 2.56 13.58
N THR A 186 19.33 1.74 13.80
CA THR A 186 19.95 1.52 15.12
C THR A 186 21.46 1.71 15.03
N GLY A 187 22.01 2.48 15.94
CA GLY A 187 23.46 2.73 16.04
C GLY A 187 24.06 3.52 14.86
N LEU A 188 25.30 3.21 14.50
CA LEU A 188 26.08 3.91 13.44
C LEU A 188 25.40 3.88 12.07
N ARG A 189 24.64 2.84 11.75
CA ARG A 189 23.89 2.73 10.48
C ARG A 189 22.73 3.72 10.41
N GLY A 190 22.03 3.97 11.51
CA GLY A 190 20.99 4.99 11.60
C GLY A 190 21.54 6.40 11.35
N ALA A 191 22.72 6.70 11.91
CA ALA A 191 23.41 7.97 11.68
C ALA A 191 23.82 8.13 10.19
N ALA A 192 24.30 7.05 9.54
CA ALA A 192 24.66 7.07 8.12
C ALA A 192 23.42 7.29 7.20
N THR A 193 22.27 6.66 7.53
CA THR A 193 21.03 6.87 6.79
C THR A 193 20.53 8.31 6.94
N LEU A 194 20.59 8.86 8.15
CA LEU A 194 20.24 10.23 8.42
C LEU A 194 21.20 11.19 7.70
N ALA A 195 22.51 10.94 7.75
CA ALA A 195 23.50 11.72 7.02
C ALA A 195 23.26 11.68 5.51
N GLY A 196 22.95 10.51 4.94
CA GLY A 196 22.57 10.35 3.53
C GLY A 196 21.31 11.13 3.18
N ALA A 197 20.28 11.11 4.03
CA ALA A 197 19.08 11.93 3.87
C ALA A 197 19.40 13.43 3.98
N LEU A 198 20.31 13.81 4.86
CA LEU A 198 20.72 15.22 5.05
C LEU A 198 21.61 15.76 3.93
N THR A 199 22.45 14.93 3.35
CA THR A 199 23.38 15.31 2.27
C THR A 199 22.79 15.14 0.86
N GLY A 200 21.61 14.51 0.73
CA GLY A 200 20.99 14.22 -0.57
C GLY A 200 21.56 12.98 -1.27
N THR A 201 22.57 12.30 -0.70
CA THR A 201 23.16 11.09 -1.26
C THR A 201 22.31 9.84 -1.00
N GLY A 202 21.30 9.93 -0.13
CA GLY A 202 20.37 8.85 0.23
C GLY A 202 19.02 8.88 -0.49
N ALA A 203 18.93 9.52 -1.67
CA ALA A 203 17.68 9.57 -2.43
C ALA A 203 17.18 8.14 -2.74
N PRO A 204 15.86 7.85 -2.55
CA PRO A 204 15.30 6.56 -2.92
C PRO A 204 15.55 6.25 -4.40
N PRO A 205 15.70 4.95 -4.76
CA PRO A 205 15.89 4.57 -6.14
C PRO A 205 14.60 4.83 -6.93
N LEU A 206 14.75 5.23 -8.18
CA LEU A 206 13.70 5.06 -9.17
C LEU A 206 13.72 3.60 -9.63
N VAL A 207 12.55 3.03 -9.85
CA VAL A 207 12.37 1.67 -10.31
C VAL A 207 11.77 1.66 -11.72
N SER A 208 11.91 0.54 -12.41
CA SER A 208 11.27 0.33 -13.72
C SER A 208 10.30 -0.85 -13.61
N PRO A 209 9.08 -0.72 -14.14
CA PRO A 209 8.17 -1.85 -14.26
C PRO A 209 8.81 -2.97 -15.10
N GLN A 210 8.62 -4.21 -14.68
CA GLN A 210 9.13 -5.40 -15.38
C GLN A 210 7.99 -6.41 -15.58
N VAL A 211 7.99 -7.10 -16.72
CA VAL A 211 7.05 -8.20 -16.96
C VAL A 211 7.70 -9.49 -16.50
N ASP A 212 7.03 -10.21 -15.60
CA ASP A 212 7.51 -11.49 -15.10
C ASP A 212 7.15 -12.66 -16.02
N GLU A 213 7.53 -13.88 -15.62
CA GLU A 213 7.29 -15.12 -16.38
C GLU A 213 5.81 -15.49 -16.51
N HIS A 214 4.92 -14.92 -15.68
CA HIS A 214 3.47 -15.13 -15.74
C HIS A 214 2.74 -14.05 -16.56
N GLY A 215 3.49 -13.08 -17.12
CA GLY A 215 2.95 -11.95 -17.87
C GLY A 215 2.42 -10.82 -16.99
N LEU A 216 2.67 -10.87 -15.68
CA LEU A 216 2.31 -9.82 -14.74
C LEU A 216 3.35 -8.69 -14.75
N VAL A 217 2.89 -7.45 -14.59
CA VAL A 217 3.78 -6.32 -14.40
C VAL A 217 4.18 -6.20 -12.93
N GLU A 218 5.45 -6.43 -12.63
CA GLU A 218 6.03 -6.10 -11.34
C GLU A 218 6.39 -4.62 -11.29
N LEU A 219 5.85 -3.89 -10.30
CA LEU A 219 6.22 -2.52 -9.97
C LEU A 219 6.86 -2.47 -8.58
N PRO A 220 8.20 -2.51 -8.47
CA PRO A 220 8.86 -2.53 -7.17
C PRO A 220 8.57 -1.27 -6.34
N ALA A 221 8.55 -1.42 -5.01
CA ALA A 221 8.42 -0.30 -4.10
C ALA A 221 9.75 0.44 -3.90
N SER A 222 9.76 1.78 -3.80
CA SER A 222 10.96 2.58 -3.55
C SER A 222 11.11 2.95 -2.08
N LEU A 223 10.10 3.53 -1.46
CA LEU A 223 10.19 4.08 -0.11
C LEU A 223 8.93 3.81 0.72
N PHE A 224 9.12 3.29 1.93
CA PHE A 224 8.08 3.19 2.95
C PHE A 224 7.99 4.48 3.78
N LEU A 225 6.88 5.22 3.65
CA LEU A 225 6.66 6.48 4.37
C LEU A 225 6.32 6.29 5.86
N GLY A 226 5.82 5.11 6.26
CA GLY A 226 5.52 4.79 7.66
C GLY A 226 6.77 4.54 8.53
N GLY A 227 7.97 4.67 7.99
CA GLY A 227 9.25 4.53 8.70
C GLY A 227 9.55 5.68 9.66
N PHE A 228 10.73 5.65 10.28
CA PHE A 228 11.20 6.69 11.23
C PHE A 228 10.18 6.96 12.34
N ARG A 229 9.73 5.89 12.99
CA ARG A 229 8.83 5.94 14.15
C ARG A 229 9.65 6.19 15.40
N GLY A 230 9.21 7.06 16.27
CA GLY A 230 9.87 7.34 17.53
C GLY A 230 9.91 8.83 17.87
N ARG A 231 9.92 9.11 19.19
CA ARG A 231 9.85 10.49 19.70
C ARG A 231 11.04 11.35 19.29
N HIS A 232 12.22 10.74 19.13
CA HIS A 232 13.45 11.43 18.74
C HIS A 232 13.39 12.04 17.32
N TRP A 233 12.60 11.47 16.40
CA TRP A 233 12.41 12.04 15.07
C TRP A 233 11.53 13.30 15.07
N ARG A 234 10.71 13.47 16.12
CA ARG A 234 9.83 14.64 16.29
C ARG A 234 10.57 15.87 16.79
N THR A 235 11.74 15.69 17.39
CA THR A 235 12.60 16.77 17.92
C THR A 235 13.67 17.21 16.93
N VAL A 236 13.95 16.42 15.90
CA VAL A 236 14.83 16.82 14.79
C VAL A 236 13.99 17.67 13.84
N GLY A 237 14.32 18.92 13.63
CA GLY A 237 13.54 19.94 12.91
C GLY A 237 13.18 19.63 11.45
N ALA A 238 13.53 18.43 10.92
CA ALA A 238 13.12 17.94 9.63
C ALA A 238 12.78 16.44 9.72
N ASP A 239 11.57 16.05 9.28
CA ASP A 239 11.16 14.65 9.19
C ASP A 239 11.97 13.92 8.10
N PRO A 240 12.76 12.89 8.44
CA PRO A 240 13.62 12.20 7.46
C PRO A 240 12.82 11.51 6.35
N ALA A 241 11.61 11.00 6.63
CA ALA A 241 10.75 10.37 5.62
C ALA A 241 10.28 11.40 4.57
N VAL A 242 9.86 12.60 5.02
CA VAL A 242 9.50 13.71 4.13
C VAL A 242 10.69 14.11 3.27
N ARG A 243 11.88 14.22 3.87
CA ARG A 243 13.09 14.61 3.14
C ARG A 243 13.46 13.59 2.07
N LEU A 244 13.44 12.29 2.41
CA LEU A 244 13.72 11.23 1.44
C LEU A 244 12.69 11.20 0.32
N ALA A 245 11.39 11.34 0.64
CA ALA A 245 10.34 11.42 -0.38
C ALA A 245 10.57 12.60 -1.33
N LYS A 246 10.88 13.80 -0.80
CA LYS A 246 11.19 14.99 -1.62
C LYS A 246 12.40 14.77 -2.52
N LEU A 247 13.48 14.16 -2.02
CA LEU A 247 14.65 13.82 -2.83
C LEU A 247 14.30 12.82 -3.95
N GLY A 248 13.45 11.83 -3.68
CA GLY A 248 12.96 10.90 -4.69
C GLY A 248 12.12 11.58 -5.75
N ILE A 249 11.20 12.48 -5.36
CA ILE A 249 10.37 13.28 -6.27
C ILE A 249 11.25 14.15 -7.17
N GLU A 250 12.23 14.86 -6.61
CA GLU A 250 13.18 15.66 -7.38
C GLU A 250 13.98 14.80 -8.38
N ARG A 251 14.29 13.57 -8.00
CA ARG A 251 14.96 12.65 -8.92
C ARG A 251 14.02 12.22 -10.05
N ALA A 252 12.75 11.90 -9.75
CA ALA A 252 11.76 11.57 -10.77
C ALA A 252 11.48 12.75 -11.74
N CYS A 253 11.58 14.00 -11.28
CA CYS A 253 11.49 15.15 -12.16
C CYS A 253 12.63 15.22 -13.20
N ARG A 254 13.80 14.65 -12.89
CA ARG A 254 15.00 14.75 -13.73
C ARG A 254 15.31 13.49 -14.54
N ASP A 255 14.98 12.33 -13.98
CA ASP A 255 15.36 11.02 -14.50
C ASP A 255 14.12 10.22 -14.85
N ASP A 256 14.20 9.37 -15.87
CA ASP A 256 13.16 8.39 -16.20
C ASP A 256 13.06 7.31 -15.12
N GLY A 257 11.86 6.76 -14.93
CA GLY A 257 11.58 5.72 -13.95
C GLY A 257 10.44 6.09 -13.01
N VAL A 258 10.20 5.26 -12.02
CA VAL A 258 9.09 5.39 -11.08
C VAL A 258 9.61 5.53 -9.66
N LEU A 259 9.18 6.56 -8.96
CA LEU A 259 9.27 6.60 -7.51
C LEU A 259 8.00 5.99 -6.92
N HIS A 260 8.10 4.83 -6.29
CA HIS A 260 6.95 4.17 -5.67
C HIS A 260 6.98 4.34 -4.15
N LEU A 261 6.15 5.26 -3.64
CA LEU A 261 5.95 5.51 -2.22
C LEU A 261 4.83 4.61 -1.70
N TRP A 262 4.97 4.10 -0.46
CA TRP A 262 3.90 3.31 0.12
C TRP A 262 3.81 3.44 1.65
N PHE A 263 2.64 3.21 2.21
CA PHE A 263 2.36 3.21 3.64
C PHE A 263 0.98 2.60 3.95
N HIS A 264 0.59 2.57 5.23
CA HIS A 264 -0.73 2.09 5.65
C HIS A 264 -1.54 3.24 6.25
N PRO A 265 -2.87 3.30 6.07
CA PRO A 265 -3.74 4.18 6.87
C PRO A 265 -3.51 4.01 8.37
N ASN A 266 -3.27 2.78 8.80
CA ASN A 266 -2.93 2.39 10.18
C ASN A 266 -1.65 3.06 10.73
N ASP A 267 -0.82 3.66 9.88
CA ASP A 267 0.41 4.34 10.30
C ASP A 267 0.16 5.77 10.83
N LEU A 268 -1.00 6.37 10.48
CA LEU A 268 -1.34 7.74 10.86
C LEU A 268 -1.95 7.82 12.27
N THR A 269 -1.20 7.40 13.26
CA THR A 269 -1.68 7.31 14.65
C THR A 269 -1.84 8.66 15.36
N ASP A 270 -1.32 9.73 14.78
CA ASP A 270 -1.41 11.10 15.32
C ASP A 270 -1.09 12.18 14.27
N ALA A 271 -1.26 13.42 14.65
CA ALA A 271 -1.08 14.59 13.78
C ALA A 271 0.33 14.72 13.18
N PHE A 272 1.36 14.10 13.77
CA PHE A 272 2.70 14.13 13.18
C PHE A 272 2.75 13.33 11.86
N TYR A 273 2.15 12.14 11.85
CA TYR A 273 2.12 11.32 10.64
C TYR A 273 1.16 11.87 9.58
N VAL A 274 0.05 12.51 9.98
CA VAL A 274 -0.84 13.25 9.06
C VAL A 274 -0.05 14.34 8.34
N ARG A 275 0.65 15.20 9.10
CA ARG A 275 1.48 16.28 8.50
C ARG A 275 2.62 15.75 7.62
N ARG A 276 3.15 14.55 7.90
CA ARG A 276 4.15 13.90 7.05
C ARG A 276 3.59 13.64 5.66
N VAL A 277 2.42 13.00 5.58
CA VAL A 277 1.78 12.68 4.30
C VAL A 277 1.38 13.97 3.58
N ASP A 278 0.73 14.90 4.26
CA ASP A 278 0.35 16.20 3.72
C ASP A 278 1.56 16.95 3.10
N ALA A 279 2.69 17.00 3.80
CA ALA A 279 3.91 17.63 3.29
C ALA A 279 4.52 16.94 2.06
N VAL A 280 4.31 15.63 1.90
CA VAL A 280 4.76 14.88 0.72
C VAL A 280 3.82 15.13 -0.46
N LEU A 281 2.49 15.04 -0.24
CA LEU A 281 1.48 15.26 -1.27
C LEU A 281 1.52 16.69 -1.79
N SER A 282 1.55 17.69 -0.91
CA SER A 282 1.72 19.10 -1.27
C SER A 282 2.97 19.34 -2.11
N TYR A 283 4.09 18.68 -1.74
CA TYR A 283 5.33 18.81 -2.50
C TYR A 283 5.25 18.16 -3.88
N LEU A 284 4.56 17.02 -4.00
CA LEU A 284 4.33 16.31 -5.26
C LEU A 284 3.41 17.14 -6.18
N ALA A 285 2.28 17.62 -5.67
CA ALA A 285 1.31 18.43 -6.41
C ALA A 285 1.95 19.71 -7.01
N ALA A 286 2.91 20.30 -6.29
CA ALA A 286 3.65 21.48 -6.79
C ALA A 286 4.64 21.18 -7.92
N ARG A 287 4.78 19.93 -8.39
CA ARG A 287 5.78 19.49 -9.39
C ARG A 287 5.12 19.10 -10.70
N SER A 288 4.87 20.07 -11.58
CA SER A 288 4.25 19.83 -12.90
C SER A 288 5.12 18.97 -13.86
N ALA A 289 6.43 18.86 -13.60
CA ALA A 289 7.34 18.08 -14.44
C ALA A 289 7.20 16.56 -14.24
N VAL A 290 6.63 16.10 -13.12
CA VAL A 290 6.43 14.68 -12.81
C VAL A 290 4.93 14.37 -12.79
N SER A 291 4.56 13.25 -13.37
CA SER A 291 3.17 12.77 -13.37
C SER A 291 2.91 11.89 -12.16
N SER A 292 1.92 12.20 -11.35
CA SER A 292 1.35 11.26 -10.38
C SER A 292 0.52 10.21 -11.11
N ARG A 293 0.70 8.93 -10.78
CA ARG A 293 0.04 7.82 -11.48
C ARG A 293 -0.41 6.73 -10.50
N ARG A 294 -1.42 5.96 -10.93
CA ARG A 294 -1.85 4.71 -10.31
C ARG A 294 -1.02 3.52 -10.80
N ALA A 295 -0.93 2.44 -10.03
CA ALA A 295 -0.17 1.25 -10.41
C ALA A 295 -0.70 0.60 -11.69
N ALA A 296 -2.02 0.50 -11.86
CA ALA A 296 -2.65 -0.08 -13.05
C ALA A 296 -2.28 0.62 -14.38
N ARG A 297 -1.82 1.87 -14.36
CA ARG A 297 -1.37 2.56 -15.59
C ARG A 297 -0.13 1.93 -16.22
N TYR A 298 0.61 1.11 -15.49
CA TYR A 298 1.80 0.42 -16.04
C TYR A 298 1.46 -0.84 -16.81
N ASP A 299 0.27 -1.42 -16.60
CA ASP A 299 -0.25 -2.55 -17.38
C ASP A 299 -0.34 -2.21 -18.89
N SER A 300 -0.81 -1.02 -19.26
CA SER A 300 -0.98 -0.60 -20.67
C SER A 300 0.35 -0.34 -21.39
N THR A 301 1.43 -0.02 -20.69
CA THR A 301 2.73 0.31 -21.32
C THR A 301 3.57 -0.93 -21.63
N ALA A 302 3.32 -2.06 -20.99
CA ALA A 302 3.99 -3.32 -21.28
C ALA A 302 3.58 -3.90 -22.65
N SER A 303 2.35 -3.62 -23.12
CA SER A 303 1.83 -4.08 -24.42
C SER A 303 2.49 -3.39 -25.62
N THR A 304 2.97 -2.15 -25.48
CA THR A 304 3.54 -1.36 -26.58
C THR A 304 5.04 -1.57 -26.81
N ARG A 305 5.75 -2.27 -25.93
CA ARG A 305 7.18 -2.57 -26.09
C ARG A 305 7.48 -3.93 -26.70
N ARG A 306 6.46 -4.69 -27.15
CA ARG A 306 6.59 -6.00 -27.80
C ARG A 306 6.47 -5.97 -29.34
N THR A 307 6.57 -4.80 -29.98
CA THR A 307 6.58 -4.67 -31.45
C THR A 307 7.94 -4.21 -31.96
#